data_466d82aa332466480718edaa031d3779
#
_entry.id   466d82aa332466480718edaa031d3779
#
_cell.length_a   1.000
_cell.length_b   1.000
_cell.length_c   1.000
_cell.angle_alpha   90.00
_cell.angle_beta   90.00
_cell.angle_gamma   90.00
#
_symmetry.space_group_name_H-M   'P 1'
#
loop_
_entity.id
_entity.type
_entity.pdbx_description
1 polymer ?
#
loop_
_entity_poly.entity_id
_entity_poly.type
_entity_poly.pdbx_seq_one_letter_code
_entity_poly.pdbx_strand_id
1 'polypeptide(L)'
;GGGVATLNSPCNAATKARGLTGSPSPVGDPFDIDYVAHEMGHQFGGNHTFNSTQDNCGGGNRAATAAYEPGSASTIQGYAGICGTQDLQRNSDDYFHIRSLEEMTTFINTNACDAESANGNNIPVVTAAAACTVPINTPFELTGSATDANGDALTYTWEEYDLGASTTAIPNTDASGGARPIFRSYKPAVGGA
;
A
#
# COMPACT_ATOMS: atom_id res chain seq x y z
N GLY A 1 14.91 6.16 -14.08
CA GLY A 1 15.18 5.53 -12.80
C GLY A 1 14.53 4.15 -12.70
N GLY A 2 14.85 3.43 -11.68
CA GLY A 2 14.27 2.12 -11.40
C GLY A 2 14.90 1.52 -10.15
N GLY A 3 14.27 0.46 -9.65
CA GLY A 3 14.79 -0.29 -8.53
C GLY A 3 14.48 -1.78 -8.66
N VAL A 4 15.09 -2.57 -7.83
CA VAL A 4 14.80 -3.98 -7.66
C VAL A 4 15.24 -4.43 -6.27
N ALA A 5 14.40 -5.18 -5.59
CA ALA A 5 14.75 -5.78 -4.32
C ALA A 5 14.26 -7.24 -4.24
N THR A 6 14.97 -8.03 -3.46
CA THR A 6 14.55 -9.39 -3.16
C THR A 6 13.55 -9.36 -2.01
N LEU A 7 12.38 -9.94 -2.22
CA LEU A 7 11.37 -10.09 -1.18
C LEU A 7 11.90 -10.90 0.01
N ASN A 8 11.48 -10.51 1.22
CA ASN A 8 11.82 -11.23 2.46
C ASN A 8 13.34 -11.40 2.65
N SER A 9 14.11 -10.38 2.35
CA SER A 9 15.57 -10.48 2.30
C SER A 9 16.30 -10.24 3.63
N PRO A 10 15.86 -9.40 4.57
CA PRO A 10 16.42 -9.31 5.90
C PRO A 10 16.49 -10.69 6.58
N CYS A 11 17.47 -10.90 7.45
CA CYS A 11 17.72 -12.18 8.14
C CYS A 11 18.26 -13.31 7.27
N ASN A 12 18.16 -13.25 5.96
CA ASN A 12 18.70 -14.26 5.07
C ASN A 12 20.14 -13.91 4.65
N ALA A 13 21.11 -14.69 5.08
CA ALA A 13 22.52 -14.45 4.80
C ALA A 13 22.87 -14.37 3.30
N ALA A 14 22.11 -15.04 2.44
CA ALA A 14 22.34 -15.06 0.99
C ALA A 14 21.70 -13.86 0.26
N THR A 15 20.69 -13.21 0.85
CA THR A 15 19.88 -12.19 0.17
C THR A 15 19.76 -10.85 0.89
N LYS A 16 20.20 -10.74 2.15
CA LYS A 16 20.02 -9.55 3.03
C LYS A 16 20.62 -8.24 2.53
N ALA A 17 21.17 -8.11 1.45
CA ALA A 17 21.64 -6.86 0.84
C ALA A 17 21.29 -6.79 -0.65
N ARG A 18 20.35 -7.60 -1.10
CA ARG A 18 19.94 -7.64 -2.49
C ARG A 18 18.77 -6.68 -2.74
N GLY A 19 19.09 -5.42 -2.77
CA GLY A 19 18.23 -4.35 -3.21
C GLY A 19 19.09 -3.22 -3.75
N LEU A 20 18.64 -2.60 -4.81
CA LEU A 20 19.25 -1.39 -5.36
C LEU A 20 18.18 -0.51 -5.96
N THR A 21 18.46 0.78 -5.98
CA THR A 21 17.64 1.76 -6.69
C THR A 21 18.55 2.81 -7.32
N GLY A 22 18.09 3.42 -8.39
CA GLY A 22 18.85 4.45 -9.09
C GLY A 22 18.00 5.40 -9.89
N SER A 23 18.38 6.66 -9.86
CA SER A 23 17.77 7.74 -10.63
C SER A 23 18.83 8.69 -11.14
N PRO A 24 18.64 9.33 -12.32
CA PRO A 24 19.49 10.44 -12.76
C PRO A 24 19.45 11.65 -11.80
N SER A 25 18.39 11.78 -10.99
CA SER A 25 18.22 12.81 -9.97
C SER A 25 17.74 12.16 -8.66
N PRO A 26 18.66 11.57 -7.86
CA PRO A 26 18.30 10.81 -6.67
C PRO A 26 18.10 11.73 -5.46
N VAL A 27 17.07 12.60 -5.53
CA VAL A 27 16.79 13.59 -4.48
C VAL A 27 15.28 13.80 -4.29
N GLY A 28 14.87 14.02 -3.04
CA GLY A 28 13.50 14.37 -2.63
C GLY A 28 12.50 13.24 -2.74
N ASP A 29 11.27 13.53 -2.33
CA ASP A 29 10.17 12.55 -2.24
C ASP A 29 10.00 11.66 -3.49
N PRO A 30 10.09 12.16 -4.74
CA PRO A 30 10.01 11.30 -5.92
C PRO A 30 11.08 10.21 -5.99
N PHE A 31 12.22 10.39 -5.33
CA PHE A 31 13.23 9.35 -5.21
C PHE A 31 13.10 8.58 -3.89
N ASP A 32 12.93 9.29 -2.80
CA ASP A 32 12.92 8.69 -1.47
C ASP A 32 11.72 7.77 -1.26
N ILE A 33 10.55 8.13 -1.82
CA ILE A 33 9.29 7.39 -1.69
C ILE A 33 9.10 6.37 -2.81
N ASP A 34 9.11 6.82 -4.08
CA ASP A 34 8.79 5.93 -5.23
C ASP A 34 9.88 4.88 -5.50
N TYR A 35 11.09 5.06 -4.96
CA TYR A 35 12.21 4.14 -5.17
C TYR A 35 12.74 3.58 -3.86
N VAL A 36 13.28 4.40 -2.96
CA VAL A 36 13.99 3.88 -1.78
C VAL A 36 13.02 3.18 -0.83
N ALA A 37 11.95 3.84 -0.41
CA ALA A 37 10.94 3.26 0.48
C ALA A 37 10.23 2.06 -0.18
N HIS A 38 9.94 2.14 -1.48
CA HIS A 38 9.36 1.06 -2.28
C HIS A 38 10.22 -0.20 -2.25
N GLU A 39 11.50 -0.09 -2.59
CA GLU A 39 12.41 -1.25 -2.59
C GLU A 39 12.66 -1.80 -1.18
N MET A 40 12.72 -0.92 -0.18
CA MET A 40 12.79 -1.37 1.21
C MET A 40 11.53 -2.13 1.62
N GLY A 41 10.35 -1.69 1.21
CA GLY A 41 9.09 -2.40 1.42
C GLY A 41 9.14 -3.82 0.86
N HIS A 42 9.67 -4.01 -0.36
CA HIS A 42 9.89 -5.35 -0.92
C HIS A 42 10.82 -6.20 -0.07
N GLN A 43 11.92 -5.64 0.42
CA GLN A 43 12.83 -6.39 1.29
C GLN A 43 12.13 -6.91 2.55
N PHE A 44 11.19 -6.17 3.12
CA PHE A 44 10.36 -6.61 4.24
C PHE A 44 9.11 -7.40 3.84
N GLY A 45 8.95 -7.77 2.57
CA GLY A 45 7.90 -8.68 2.11
C GLY A 45 6.68 -8.01 1.49
N GLY A 46 6.65 -6.68 1.40
CA GLY A 46 5.57 -5.94 0.74
C GLY A 46 5.54 -6.22 -0.76
N ASN A 47 4.41 -6.70 -1.26
CA ASN A 47 4.16 -6.89 -2.68
C ASN A 47 3.52 -5.65 -3.30
N HIS A 48 3.53 -5.56 -4.64
CA HIS A 48 2.85 -4.48 -5.34
C HIS A 48 1.35 -4.49 -5.08
N THR A 49 0.78 -3.32 -4.77
CA THR A 49 -0.64 -3.16 -4.43
C THR A 49 -1.53 -2.76 -5.61
N PHE A 50 -0.95 -2.39 -6.75
CA PHE A 50 -1.68 -1.93 -7.93
C PHE A 50 -2.42 -3.03 -8.69
N ASN A 51 -3.58 -2.70 -9.26
CA ASN A 51 -4.40 -3.63 -10.05
C ASN A 51 -4.20 -3.50 -11.57
N SER A 52 -3.48 -2.49 -12.05
CA SER A 52 -3.18 -2.28 -13.46
C SER A 52 -2.28 -3.37 -14.04
N THR A 53 -2.38 -3.57 -15.36
CA THR A 53 -1.46 -4.38 -16.17
C THR A 53 -0.90 -3.60 -17.36
N GLN A 54 -1.05 -2.26 -17.37
CA GLN A 54 -0.58 -1.41 -18.47
C GLN A 54 0.83 -0.89 -18.23
N ASP A 55 1.57 -0.68 -19.29
CA ASP A 55 2.94 -0.17 -19.30
C ASP A 55 3.82 -0.88 -18.25
N ASN A 56 4.46 -0.15 -17.36
CA ASN A 56 5.32 -0.75 -16.33
C ASN A 56 4.54 -1.57 -15.29
N CYS A 57 3.23 -1.43 -15.18
CA CYS A 57 2.37 -2.31 -14.38
C CYS A 57 2.14 -3.69 -15.02
N GLY A 58 2.51 -3.85 -16.28
CA GLY A 58 2.48 -5.12 -17.01
C GLY A 58 3.70 -6.01 -16.75
N GLY A 59 3.92 -6.98 -17.66
CA GLY A 59 5.13 -7.81 -17.62
C GLY A 59 5.32 -8.72 -16.41
N GLY A 60 4.25 -8.95 -15.62
CA GLY A 60 4.32 -9.76 -14.40
C GLY A 60 4.57 -8.95 -13.12
N ASN A 61 4.60 -7.63 -13.18
CA ASN A 61 4.83 -6.77 -12.02
C ASN A 61 3.61 -6.71 -11.06
N ARG A 62 2.40 -6.96 -11.56
CA ARG A 62 1.21 -7.02 -10.71
C ARG A 62 1.22 -8.25 -9.80
N ALA A 63 1.13 -8.06 -8.51
CA ALA A 63 0.96 -9.13 -7.51
C ALA A 63 -0.53 -9.42 -7.31
N ALA A 64 -1.06 -10.50 -7.90
CA ALA A 64 -2.49 -10.81 -7.88
C ALA A 64 -3.06 -10.99 -6.46
N THR A 65 -2.26 -11.38 -5.48
CA THR A 65 -2.63 -11.59 -4.08
C THR A 65 -2.53 -10.34 -3.21
N ALA A 66 -2.02 -9.23 -3.77
CA ALA A 66 -1.82 -7.97 -3.06
C ALA A 66 -2.40 -6.75 -3.79
N ALA A 67 -3.04 -6.94 -4.94
CA ALA A 67 -3.56 -5.87 -5.82
C ALA A 67 -4.89 -5.30 -5.29
N TYR A 68 -4.83 -4.61 -4.15
CA TYR A 68 -5.96 -4.01 -3.45
C TYR A 68 -6.23 -2.55 -3.83
N GLU A 69 -5.39 -1.95 -4.68
CA GLU A 69 -5.56 -0.58 -5.12
C GLU A 69 -5.88 -0.50 -6.61
N PRO A 70 -6.81 0.37 -7.05
CA PRO A 70 -7.15 0.51 -8.46
C PRO A 70 -6.01 1.14 -9.27
N GLY A 71 -5.98 0.85 -10.57
CA GLY A 71 -5.04 1.47 -11.49
C GLY A 71 -3.58 1.27 -11.08
N SER A 72 -2.82 2.34 -11.04
CA SER A 72 -1.40 2.38 -10.62
C SER A 72 -1.19 2.25 -9.11
N ALA A 73 -2.26 2.22 -8.33
CA ALA A 73 -2.22 2.53 -6.90
C ALA A 73 -1.78 3.97 -6.61
N SER A 74 -1.78 4.36 -5.33
CA SER A 74 -1.33 5.67 -4.86
C SER A 74 -0.38 5.59 -3.67
N THR A 75 -0.23 4.40 -3.07
CA THR A 75 0.65 4.18 -1.90
C THR A 75 2.05 3.72 -2.32
N ILE A 76 2.95 3.58 -1.36
CA ILE A 76 4.39 3.32 -1.61
C ILE A 76 4.62 2.08 -2.48
N GLN A 77 3.90 0.97 -2.27
CA GLN A 77 4.04 -0.25 -3.09
C GLN A 77 3.24 -0.18 -4.41
N GLY A 78 2.72 0.99 -4.76
CA GLY A 78 2.15 1.29 -6.06
C GLY A 78 3.19 1.62 -7.13
N TYR A 79 2.71 1.87 -8.34
CA TYR A 79 3.48 2.31 -9.50
C TYR A 79 2.91 3.63 -10.06
N ALA A 80 2.64 4.59 -9.17
CA ALA A 80 2.10 5.87 -9.54
C ALA A 80 2.95 6.56 -10.62
N GLY A 81 2.31 7.03 -11.67
CA GLY A 81 2.93 7.76 -12.78
C GLY A 81 3.60 6.89 -13.85
N ILE A 82 3.54 5.56 -13.77
CA ILE A 82 4.18 4.66 -14.73
C ILE A 82 3.29 3.53 -15.25
N CYS A 83 1.98 3.61 -15.03
CA CYS A 83 0.97 2.66 -15.54
C CYS A 83 0.11 3.24 -16.69
N GLY A 84 0.62 4.22 -17.40
CA GLY A 84 -0.01 4.79 -18.60
C GLY A 84 -1.37 5.42 -18.32
N THR A 85 -2.41 4.99 -19.04
CA THR A 85 -3.76 5.55 -18.86
C THR A 85 -4.44 5.14 -17.56
N GLN A 86 -3.82 4.27 -16.78
CA GLN A 86 -4.33 3.83 -15.47
C GLN A 86 -3.60 4.51 -14.30
N ASP A 87 -2.80 5.53 -14.56
CA ASP A 87 -2.19 6.32 -13.50
C ASP A 87 -3.23 7.13 -12.73
N LEU A 88 -3.23 6.97 -11.39
CA LEU A 88 -4.07 7.76 -10.49
C LEU A 88 -3.43 9.11 -10.18
N GLN A 89 -2.10 9.14 -10.12
CA GLN A 89 -1.30 10.31 -9.81
C GLN A 89 0.14 10.11 -10.29
N ARG A 90 0.96 11.16 -10.21
CA ARG A 90 2.32 11.16 -10.76
C ARG A 90 3.34 10.43 -9.88
N ASN A 91 3.22 10.56 -8.57
CA ASN A 91 4.13 9.98 -7.57
C ASN A 91 3.32 9.37 -6.44
N SER A 92 3.86 8.40 -5.74
CA SER A 92 3.21 7.77 -4.59
C SER A 92 3.10 8.73 -3.41
N ASP A 93 2.05 8.58 -2.63
CA ASP A 93 1.93 9.20 -1.32
C ASP A 93 2.86 8.48 -0.32
N ASP A 94 3.36 9.19 0.67
CA ASP A 94 4.38 8.74 1.60
C ASP A 94 3.85 7.83 2.74
N TYR A 95 3.02 6.85 2.41
CA TYR A 95 2.53 5.85 3.34
C TYR A 95 2.30 4.50 2.66
N PHE A 96 2.29 3.42 3.44
CA PHE A 96 2.00 2.08 2.98
C PHE A 96 0.52 1.75 3.13
N HIS A 97 -0.08 1.12 2.12
CA HIS A 97 -1.40 0.52 2.22
C HIS A 97 -1.43 -0.53 3.32
N ILE A 98 -2.58 -0.73 3.96
CA ILE A 98 -2.74 -1.72 5.05
C ILE A 98 -2.28 -3.13 4.61
N ARG A 99 -2.49 -3.50 3.35
CA ARG A 99 -2.01 -4.76 2.81
C ARG A 99 -0.49 -4.89 2.88
N SER A 100 0.24 -3.85 2.53
CA SER A 100 1.71 -3.82 2.65
C SER A 100 2.15 -3.92 4.11
N LEU A 101 1.46 -3.20 5.01
CA LEU A 101 1.74 -3.27 6.45
C LEU A 101 1.52 -4.68 7.00
N GLU A 102 0.46 -5.38 6.59
CA GLU A 102 0.21 -6.77 6.99
C GLU A 102 1.32 -7.72 6.52
N GLU A 103 1.74 -7.62 5.26
CA GLU A 103 2.81 -8.46 4.71
C GLU A 103 4.13 -8.22 5.44
N MET A 104 4.51 -6.96 5.59
CA MET A 104 5.76 -6.57 6.26
C MET A 104 5.76 -6.94 7.75
N THR A 105 4.67 -6.69 8.46
CA THR A 105 4.53 -7.06 9.88
C THR A 105 4.56 -8.57 10.06
N THR A 106 3.92 -9.32 9.17
CA THR A 106 3.97 -10.78 9.18
C THR A 106 5.40 -11.28 9.00
N PHE A 107 6.14 -10.70 8.05
CA PHE A 107 7.55 -11.05 7.84
C PHE A 107 8.41 -10.72 9.06
N ILE A 108 8.29 -9.51 9.62
CA ILE A 108 9.05 -9.07 10.79
C ILE A 108 8.80 -10.01 11.97
N ASN A 109 7.54 -10.28 12.29
CA ASN A 109 7.15 -11.11 13.45
C ASN A 109 7.53 -12.59 13.31
N THR A 110 7.81 -13.06 12.10
CA THR A 110 8.22 -14.47 11.86
C THR A 110 9.72 -14.67 11.75
N ASN A 111 10.50 -13.60 11.79
CA ASN A 111 11.95 -13.64 11.68
C ASN A 111 12.60 -13.03 12.94
N ALA A 112 13.51 -13.78 13.56
CA ALA A 112 14.12 -13.44 14.85
C ALA A 112 15.60 -13.03 14.70
N CYS A 113 15.94 -12.20 13.70
CA CYS A 113 17.31 -11.72 13.54
C CYS A 113 17.50 -10.27 13.97
N ASP A 114 16.46 -9.62 14.38
CA ASP A 114 16.42 -8.25 14.90
C ASP A 114 16.72 -8.22 16.41
N ALA A 115 17.04 -7.05 16.90
CA ALA A 115 17.18 -6.77 18.32
C ALA A 115 15.98 -5.91 18.75
N GLU A 116 15.02 -6.54 19.36
CA GLU A 116 13.83 -5.85 19.83
C GLU A 116 14.09 -5.05 21.11
N SER A 117 13.55 -3.86 21.18
CA SER A 117 13.50 -3.05 22.40
C SER A 117 12.12 -2.44 22.58
N ALA A 118 11.60 -2.47 23.78
CA ALA A 118 10.32 -1.80 24.08
C ALA A 118 10.48 -0.29 23.88
N ASN A 119 9.62 0.28 23.06
CA ASN A 119 9.57 1.74 22.84
C ASN A 119 8.53 2.45 23.75
N GLY A 120 7.75 1.69 24.52
CA GLY A 120 6.70 2.21 25.40
C GLY A 120 5.45 2.68 24.67
N ASN A 121 5.38 2.55 23.37
CA ASN A 121 4.21 2.92 22.57
C ASN A 121 3.14 1.80 22.56
N ASN A 122 1.88 2.19 22.58
CA ASN A 122 0.74 1.28 22.46
C ASN A 122 0.08 1.46 21.08
N ILE A 123 -0.43 0.37 20.54
CA ILE A 123 -1.18 0.40 19.28
C ILE A 123 -2.54 1.08 19.56
N PRO A 124 -2.98 2.06 18.74
CA PRO A 124 -4.28 2.68 18.87
C PRO A 124 -5.43 1.67 18.80
N VAL A 125 -6.45 1.87 19.60
CA VAL A 125 -7.66 1.04 19.60
C VAL A 125 -8.69 1.70 18.68
N VAL A 126 -8.97 1.05 17.55
CA VAL A 126 -9.88 1.54 16.52
C VAL A 126 -11.30 1.07 16.78
N THR A 127 -12.26 1.98 16.61
CA THR A 127 -13.70 1.70 16.56
C THR A 127 -14.22 2.08 15.18
N ALA A 128 -14.44 1.09 14.34
CA ALA A 128 -15.01 1.28 13.01
C ALA A 128 -16.54 1.41 13.07
N ALA A 129 -17.11 2.02 12.02
CA ALA A 129 -18.57 2.02 11.83
C ALA A 129 -19.12 0.61 11.72
N ALA A 130 -20.37 0.43 12.13
CA ALA A 130 -21.08 -0.82 11.89
C ALA A 130 -21.30 -1.03 10.37
N ALA A 131 -21.25 -2.29 9.95
CA ALA A 131 -21.58 -2.63 8.56
C ALA A 131 -22.99 -2.15 8.20
N CYS A 132 -23.13 -1.53 7.04
CA CYS A 132 -24.40 -1.02 6.55
C CYS A 132 -24.63 -1.46 5.10
N THR A 133 -25.90 -1.55 4.72
CA THR A 133 -26.28 -1.77 3.31
C THR A 133 -27.00 -0.53 2.82
N VAL A 134 -26.51 0.00 1.71
CA VAL A 134 -27.09 1.19 1.07
C VAL A 134 -27.61 0.83 -0.33
N PRO A 135 -28.66 1.50 -0.84
CA PRO A 135 -29.10 1.31 -2.21
C PRO A 135 -27.98 1.69 -3.21
N ILE A 136 -27.99 1.08 -4.38
CA ILE A 136 -27.07 1.45 -5.46
C ILE A 136 -27.20 2.95 -5.80
N ASN A 137 -26.06 3.58 -6.12
CA ASN A 137 -25.95 5.02 -6.41
C ASN A 137 -26.34 5.94 -5.23
N THR A 138 -26.27 5.45 -4.00
CA THR A 138 -26.50 6.27 -2.81
C THR A 138 -25.15 6.76 -2.26
N PRO A 139 -24.93 8.06 -2.13
CA PRO A 139 -23.79 8.59 -1.40
C PRO A 139 -23.81 8.10 0.06
N PHE A 140 -22.66 7.75 0.58
CA PHE A 140 -22.52 7.33 1.98
C PHE A 140 -21.26 7.93 2.59
N GLU A 141 -21.24 8.00 3.89
CA GLU A 141 -20.10 8.44 4.69
C GLU A 141 -19.67 7.31 5.62
N LEU A 142 -18.36 7.05 5.66
CA LEU A 142 -17.77 6.12 6.61
C LEU A 142 -17.27 6.92 7.81
N THR A 143 -17.67 6.51 9.01
CA THR A 143 -17.23 7.14 10.26
C THR A 143 -16.46 6.14 11.10
N GLY A 144 -15.40 6.59 11.75
CA GLY A 144 -14.62 5.79 12.68
C GLY A 144 -13.97 6.68 13.73
N SER A 145 -13.49 6.06 14.76
CA SER A 145 -12.73 6.73 15.81
C SER A 145 -11.65 5.81 16.35
N ALA A 146 -10.66 6.38 17.00
CA ALA A 146 -9.66 5.61 17.72
C ALA A 146 -9.27 6.31 19.02
N THR A 147 -8.76 5.54 19.96
CA THR A 147 -8.14 6.02 21.17
C THR A 147 -6.72 5.50 21.28
N ASP A 148 -5.82 6.31 21.76
CA ASP A 148 -4.43 5.95 22.00
C ASP A 148 -4.13 6.04 23.49
N ALA A 149 -3.52 4.98 24.07
CA ALA A 149 -3.22 4.91 25.49
C ALA A 149 -2.08 5.83 25.92
N ASN A 150 -1.23 6.24 24.99
CA ASN A 150 -0.14 7.20 25.23
C ASN A 150 -0.61 8.65 25.04
N GLY A 151 -1.80 8.85 24.44
CA GLY A 151 -2.34 10.17 24.11
C GLY A 151 -1.72 10.76 22.84
N ASP A 152 -1.21 9.94 21.96
CA ASP A 152 -0.61 10.39 20.71
C ASP A 152 -1.67 10.98 19.76
N ALA A 153 -1.25 11.93 18.93
CA ALA A 153 -2.09 12.51 17.90
C ALA A 153 -2.31 11.50 16.78
N LEU A 154 -3.57 11.20 16.47
CA LEU A 154 -3.95 10.22 15.46
C LEU A 154 -4.31 10.87 14.13
N THR A 155 -3.93 10.21 13.06
CA THR A 155 -4.42 10.46 11.69
C THR A 155 -5.19 9.24 11.20
N TYR A 156 -6.09 9.45 10.25
CA TYR A 156 -7.01 8.43 9.76
C TYR A 156 -6.97 8.37 8.24
N THR A 157 -7.11 7.17 7.70
CA THR A 157 -7.43 6.94 6.29
C THR A 157 -8.42 5.78 6.19
N TRP A 158 -9.19 5.77 5.11
CA TRP A 158 -10.02 4.64 4.73
C TRP A 158 -9.41 3.97 3.50
N GLU A 159 -9.26 2.69 3.56
CA GLU A 159 -8.72 1.88 2.47
C GLU A 159 -9.69 0.77 2.10
N GLU A 160 -9.92 0.60 0.81
CA GLU A 160 -10.68 -0.53 0.30
C GLU A 160 -9.85 -1.81 0.45
N TYR A 161 -10.48 -2.88 0.90
CA TYR A 161 -9.83 -4.17 1.09
C TYR A 161 -10.45 -5.27 0.23
N ASP A 162 -10.72 -4.92 -1.04
CA ASP A 162 -11.27 -5.81 -2.04
C ASP A 162 -10.22 -6.23 -3.06
N LEU A 163 -10.12 -7.53 -3.28
CA LEU A 163 -9.20 -8.14 -4.23
C LEU A 163 -9.97 -8.63 -5.46
N GLY A 164 -9.46 -8.37 -6.64
CA GLY A 164 -10.13 -8.80 -7.87
C GLY A 164 -9.19 -8.97 -9.07
N ALA A 165 -9.76 -9.38 -10.18
CA ALA A 165 -9.02 -9.51 -11.43
C ALA A 165 -8.49 -8.14 -11.90
N SER A 166 -7.35 -8.18 -12.63
CA SER A 166 -6.85 -6.98 -13.31
C SER A 166 -7.86 -6.43 -14.31
N THR A 167 -7.83 -5.13 -14.50
CA THR A 167 -8.74 -4.43 -15.40
C THR A 167 -7.97 -3.69 -16.50
N THR A 168 -8.60 -3.51 -17.65
CA THR A 168 -8.02 -2.75 -18.80
C THR A 168 -8.23 -1.25 -18.68
N ALA A 169 -9.04 -0.81 -17.72
CA ALA A 169 -9.27 0.58 -17.35
C ALA A 169 -9.45 0.66 -15.84
N ILE A 170 -9.28 1.84 -15.24
CA ILE A 170 -9.59 2.05 -13.82
C ILE A 170 -11.07 1.75 -13.63
N PRO A 171 -11.43 0.77 -12.78
CA PRO A 171 -12.82 0.40 -12.58
C PRO A 171 -13.56 1.47 -11.78
N ASN A 172 -14.85 1.60 -12.02
CA ASN A 172 -15.75 2.49 -11.26
C ASN A 172 -16.96 1.74 -10.68
N THR A 173 -16.99 0.43 -10.83
CA THR A 173 -18.02 -0.47 -10.29
C THR A 173 -17.41 -1.84 -10.06
N ASP A 174 -17.97 -2.60 -9.14
CA ASP A 174 -17.63 -4.01 -8.98
C ASP A 174 -17.90 -4.82 -10.26
N ALA A 175 -17.13 -5.90 -10.41
CA ALA A 175 -17.40 -6.86 -11.45
C ALA A 175 -18.71 -7.61 -11.17
N SER A 176 -19.40 -8.03 -12.21
CA SER A 176 -20.49 -8.99 -12.06
C SER A 176 -19.97 -10.26 -11.40
N GLY A 177 -20.40 -10.53 -10.17
CA GLY A 177 -20.03 -11.72 -9.41
C GLY A 177 -18.70 -11.67 -8.66
N GLY A 178 -18.06 -10.50 -8.49
CA GLY A 178 -16.83 -10.40 -7.72
C GLY A 178 -16.44 -8.97 -7.37
N ALA A 179 -15.86 -8.81 -6.20
CA ALA A 179 -15.22 -7.57 -5.76
C ALA A 179 -13.98 -7.25 -6.59
N ARG A 180 -13.60 -5.98 -6.63
CA ARG A 180 -12.32 -5.48 -7.16
C ARG A 180 -12.04 -4.10 -6.57
N PRO A 181 -10.77 -3.67 -6.52
CA PRO A 181 -10.47 -2.35 -6.01
C PRO A 181 -11.02 -1.26 -6.95
N ILE A 182 -11.90 -0.40 -6.44
CA ILE A 182 -12.52 0.72 -7.15
C ILE A 182 -12.26 2.07 -6.48
N PHE A 183 -11.99 2.08 -5.18
CA PHE A 183 -11.65 3.29 -4.43
C PHE A 183 -10.14 3.42 -4.25
N ARG A 184 -9.62 4.60 -4.56
CA ARG A 184 -8.21 4.89 -4.28
C ARG A 184 -8.01 5.22 -2.80
N SER A 185 -6.84 4.90 -2.29
CA SER A 185 -6.38 5.36 -0.98
C SER A 185 -5.93 6.83 -1.03
N TYR A 186 -6.08 7.53 0.09
CA TYR A 186 -5.64 8.90 0.28
C TYR A 186 -4.74 9.00 1.50
N LYS A 187 -3.80 9.94 1.49
CA LYS A 187 -2.90 10.19 2.59
C LYS A 187 -3.67 10.38 3.91
N PRO A 188 -3.25 9.72 5.01
CA PRO A 188 -3.89 9.89 6.31
C PRO A 188 -3.96 11.35 6.75
N ALA A 189 -5.11 11.76 7.30
CA ALA A 189 -5.35 13.12 7.76
C ALA A 189 -5.91 13.15 9.18
N VAL A 190 -5.73 14.28 9.87
CA VAL A 190 -6.35 14.51 11.20
C VAL A 190 -7.86 14.63 11.02
N GLY A 191 -8.61 13.86 11.79
CA GLY A 191 -10.08 13.86 11.74
C GLY A 191 -10.68 13.00 10.61
N GLY A 192 -9.86 12.29 9.89
CA GLY A 192 -10.26 11.49 8.72
C GLY A 192 -10.42 12.33 7.44
N ALA A 193 -10.32 11.68 6.29
CA ALA A 193 -10.58 12.28 4.98
C ALA A 193 -11.97 11.92 4.51
#